data_1e24ddd0686e031a7c9b8e5767071a1a
#
_entry.id   1e24ddd0686e031a7c9b8e5767071a1a
#
_cell.length_a   1.000
_cell.length_b   1.000
_cell.length_c   1.000
_cell.angle_alpha   90.00
_cell.angle_beta   90.00
_cell.angle_gamma   90.00
#
_symmetry.space_group_name_H-M   'P 1'
#
loop_
_entity.id
_entity.type
_entity.pdbx_description
1 polymer ?
#
loop_
_entity_poly.entity_id
_entity_poly.type
_entity_poly.pdbx_seq_one_letter_code
_entity_poly.pdbx_strand_id
1 'polypeptide(L)'
;MSAMDDDLRWGLIYAHNRANANTGEIEQLVATVEALVELLVEAGLDPERLDAIRAEAAERARRRFKERGMATIRQEFDIPKREWRGGVEIDCEARIPLCHAACCRLGVGLSTEDVREGILRWDPAEPYALERGDDGWCVHMERGSCRCTVYDARPIPCRGFDCREDRRIWLDFEGRVPNPAVTDPDWPRCLEAEPA
;
A
#
# COMPACT_ATOMS: atom_id res chain seq x y z
N MET A 1 -35.23 6.37 -5.00
CA MET A 1 -34.00 5.82 -4.41
C MET A 1 -33.43 4.89 -5.46
N SER A 2 -32.22 5.10 -5.91
CA SER A 2 -31.60 4.26 -6.95
C SER A 2 -30.98 3.02 -6.33
N ALA A 3 -30.81 1.93 -7.10
CA ALA A 3 -30.11 0.72 -6.63
C ALA A 3 -28.71 1.04 -6.07
N MET A 4 -28.04 2.02 -6.64
CA MET A 4 -26.74 2.52 -6.16
C MET A 4 -26.79 3.14 -4.75
N ASP A 5 -27.94 3.73 -4.37
CA ASP A 5 -28.14 4.32 -3.04
C ASP A 5 -28.30 3.22 -1.97
N ASP A 6 -28.93 2.12 -2.35
CA ASP A 6 -29.10 0.96 -1.47
C ASP A 6 -27.77 0.20 -1.30
N ASP A 7 -26.97 0.02 -2.34
CA ASP A 7 -25.64 -0.62 -2.27
C ASP A 7 -24.68 0.19 -1.39
N LEU A 8 -24.68 1.51 -1.50
CA LEU A 8 -23.90 2.40 -0.63
C LEU A 8 -24.30 2.27 0.85
N ARG A 9 -25.60 2.22 1.12
CA ARG A 9 -26.12 2.06 2.50
C ARG A 9 -25.70 0.71 3.08
N TRP A 10 -25.83 -0.37 2.33
CA TRP A 10 -25.40 -1.70 2.76
C TRP A 10 -23.90 -1.78 2.96
N GLY A 11 -23.11 -1.17 2.08
CA GLY A 11 -21.65 -1.07 2.22
C GLY A 11 -21.24 -0.33 3.49
N LEU A 12 -21.91 0.79 3.82
CA LEU A 12 -21.66 1.54 5.06
C LEU A 12 -22.04 0.74 6.31
N ILE A 13 -23.20 0.05 6.30
CA ILE A 13 -23.60 -0.81 7.43
C ILE A 13 -22.61 -1.95 7.62
N TYR A 14 -22.19 -2.59 6.54
CA TYR A 14 -21.20 -3.66 6.61
C TYR A 14 -19.86 -3.16 7.16
N ALA A 15 -19.35 -2.04 6.65
CA ALA A 15 -18.11 -1.44 7.12
C ALA A 15 -18.18 -1.05 8.61
N HIS A 16 -19.30 -0.48 9.04
CA HIS A 16 -19.54 -0.14 10.44
C HIS A 16 -19.56 -1.38 11.34
N ASN A 17 -20.27 -2.42 10.93
CA ASN A 17 -20.34 -3.67 11.68
C ASN A 17 -18.96 -4.35 11.79
N ARG A 18 -18.18 -4.34 10.69
CA ARG A 18 -16.80 -4.85 10.71
C ARG A 18 -15.89 -4.03 11.62
N ALA A 19 -16.01 -2.70 11.60
CA ALA A 19 -15.25 -1.84 12.48
C ALA A 19 -15.55 -2.13 13.94
N ASN A 20 -16.84 -2.28 14.32
CA ASN A 20 -17.25 -2.61 15.68
C ASN A 20 -16.77 -4.01 16.11
N ALA A 21 -16.86 -5.01 15.25
CA ALA A 21 -16.34 -6.35 15.53
C ALA A 21 -14.82 -6.33 15.75
N ASN A 22 -14.08 -5.65 14.89
CA ASN A 22 -12.63 -5.48 15.03
C ASN A 22 -12.28 -4.74 16.34
N THR A 23 -13.06 -3.73 16.73
CA THR A 23 -12.85 -3.03 18.01
C THR A 23 -12.98 -3.97 19.20
N GLY A 24 -14.03 -4.80 19.22
CA GLY A 24 -14.21 -5.80 20.28
C GLY A 24 -13.09 -6.85 20.34
N GLU A 25 -12.63 -7.32 19.18
CA GLU A 25 -11.47 -8.24 19.11
C GLU A 25 -10.18 -7.57 19.62
N ILE A 26 -9.98 -6.30 19.29
CA ILE A 26 -8.83 -5.50 19.77
C ILE A 26 -8.90 -5.32 21.29
N GLU A 27 -10.06 -4.98 21.84
CA GLU A 27 -10.24 -4.84 23.29
C GLU A 27 -9.91 -6.15 24.04
N GLN A 28 -10.35 -7.30 23.53
CA GLN A 28 -10.03 -8.61 24.11
C GLN A 28 -8.53 -8.92 24.02
N LEU A 29 -7.89 -8.59 22.89
CA LEU A 29 -6.46 -8.77 22.72
C LEU A 29 -5.67 -7.87 23.68
N VAL A 30 -6.06 -6.61 23.84
CA VAL A 30 -5.44 -5.66 24.78
C VAL A 30 -5.52 -6.21 26.19
N ALA A 31 -6.72 -6.60 26.65
CA ALA A 31 -6.90 -7.16 27.98
C ALA A 31 -6.06 -8.43 28.22
N THR A 32 -5.98 -9.30 27.20
CA THR A 32 -5.16 -10.52 27.28
C THR A 32 -3.67 -10.18 27.38
N VAL A 33 -3.20 -9.22 26.59
CA VAL A 33 -1.79 -8.78 26.60
C VAL A 33 -1.45 -8.11 27.94
N GLU A 34 -2.32 -7.24 28.45
CA GLU A 34 -2.14 -6.60 29.76
C GLU A 34 -2.00 -7.64 30.86
N ALA A 35 -2.93 -8.61 30.93
CA ALA A 35 -2.86 -9.69 31.92
C ALA A 35 -1.57 -10.53 31.79
N LEU A 36 -1.13 -10.82 30.57
CA LEU A 36 0.14 -11.53 30.34
C LEU A 36 1.35 -10.71 30.78
N VAL A 37 1.36 -9.41 30.53
CA VAL A 37 2.43 -8.51 30.97
C VAL A 37 2.50 -8.46 32.49
N GLU A 38 1.37 -8.33 33.18
CA GLU A 38 1.30 -8.35 34.64
C GLU A 38 1.88 -9.65 35.20
N LEU A 39 1.44 -10.80 34.70
CA LEU A 39 1.96 -12.10 35.12
C LEU A 39 3.48 -12.25 34.88
N LEU A 40 3.98 -11.72 33.77
CA LEU A 40 5.41 -11.76 33.45
C LEU A 40 6.23 -10.85 34.38
N VAL A 41 5.71 -9.66 34.71
CA VAL A 41 6.34 -8.76 35.67
C VAL A 41 6.37 -9.38 37.06
N GLU A 42 5.27 -9.98 37.50
CA GLU A 42 5.21 -10.74 38.77
C GLU A 42 6.21 -11.92 38.77
N ALA A 43 6.45 -12.54 37.63
CA ALA A 43 7.46 -13.58 37.46
C ALA A 43 8.91 -13.06 37.37
N GLY A 44 9.12 -11.72 37.49
CA GLY A 44 10.44 -11.08 37.49
C GLY A 44 10.97 -10.69 36.13
N LEU A 45 10.09 -10.54 35.12
CA LEU A 45 10.53 -10.04 33.81
C LEU A 45 10.86 -8.53 33.92
N ASP A 46 12.00 -8.16 33.36
CA ASP A 46 12.42 -6.77 33.24
C ASP A 46 11.58 -6.04 32.16
N PRO A 47 10.89 -4.94 32.52
CA PRO A 47 10.08 -4.15 31.57
C PRO A 47 10.88 -3.60 30.37
N GLU A 48 12.13 -3.18 30.57
CA GLU A 48 12.97 -2.68 29.47
C GLU A 48 13.26 -3.77 28.44
N ARG A 49 13.47 -5.00 28.91
CA ARG A 49 13.64 -6.17 28.04
C ARG A 49 12.35 -6.51 27.27
N LEU A 50 11.19 -6.31 27.89
CA LEU A 50 9.89 -6.49 27.22
C LEU A 50 9.75 -5.53 26.04
N ASP A 51 10.08 -4.26 26.21
CA ASP A 51 10.01 -3.26 25.14
C ASP A 51 10.94 -3.58 23.97
N ALA A 52 12.14 -4.04 24.23
CA ALA A 52 13.07 -4.48 23.20
C ALA A 52 12.51 -5.67 22.39
N ILE A 53 11.98 -6.69 23.09
CA ILE A 53 11.37 -7.87 22.46
C ILE A 53 10.13 -7.47 21.64
N ARG A 54 9.32 -6.52 22.15
CA ARG A 54 8.13 -6.01 21.45
C ARG A 54 8.51 -5.31 20.15
N ALA A 55 9.54 -4.48 20.16
CA ALA A 55 10.05 -3.80 18.97
C ALA A 55 10.51 -4.79 17.89
N GLU A 56 11.28 -5.80 18.28
CA GLU A 56 11.71 -6.87 17.37
C GLU A 56 10.54 -7.70 16.83
N ALA A 57 9.57 -8.01 17.68
CA ALA A 57 8.38 -8.77 17.28
C ALA A 57 7.53 -7.99 16.28
N ALA A 58 7.38 -6.67 16.48
CA ALA A 58 6.68 -5.78 15.56
C ALA A 58 7.35 -5.74 14.19
N GLU A 59 8.69 -5.70 14.15
CA GLU A 59 9.45 -5.72 12.90
C GLU A 59 9.31 -7.07 12.18
N ARG A 60 9.36 -8.20 12.92
CA ARG A 60 9.10 -9.53 12.34
C ARG A 60 7.68 -9.66 11.80
N ALA A 61 6.69 -9.08 12.48
CA ALA A 61 5.31 -9.06 12.02
C ALA A 61 5.18 -8.26 10.70
N ARG A 62 5.74 -7.05 10.64
CA ARG A 62 5.73 -6.22 9.42
C ARG A 62 6.34 -6.94 8.23
N ARG A 63 7.47 -7.63 8.41
CA ARG A 63 8.07 -8.45 7.35
C ARG A 63 7.13 -9.56 6.86
N ARG A 64 6.54 -10.32 7.78
CA ARG A 64 5.58 -11.40 7.43
C ARG A 64 4.35 -10.87 6.70
N PHE A 65 3.82 -9.71 7.08
CA PHE A 65 2.71 -9.09 6.36
C PHE A 65 3.12 -8.68 4.94
N LYS A 66 4.31 -8.11 4.78
CA LYS A 66 4.86 -7.74 3.47
C LYS A 66 5.10 -8.96 2.58
N GLU A 67 5.68 -10.03 3.13
CA GLU A 67 5.93 -11.29 2.42
C GLU A 67 4.64 -12.00 1.96
N ARG A 68 3.56 -11.86 2.72
CA ARG A 68 2.25 -12.41 2.36
C ARG A 68 1.45 -11.56 1.38
N GLY A 69 2.02 -10.47 0.87
CA GLY A 69 1.30 -9.56 -0.01
C GLY A 69 0.11 -8.86 0.66
N MET A 70 -0.01 -8.97 1.97
CA MET A 70 -1.01 -8.22 2.73
C MET A 70 -0.59 -6.77 2.71
N ALA A 71 -1.18 -6.01 1.81
CA ALA A 71 -0.98 -4.57 1.75
C ALA A 71 -1.28 -3.98 3.13
N THR A 72 -0.43 -3.07 3.54
CA THR A 72 -0.72 -2.25 4.70
C THR A 72 -1.99 -1.48 4.37
N ILE A 73 -3.08 -1.86 4.99
CA ILE A 73 -4.43 -1.39 4.67
C ILE A 73 -4.54 0.14 4.75
N ARG A 74 -3.61 0.77 5.48
CA ARG A 74 -3.59 2.21 5.67
C ARG A 74 -2.16 2.67 5.87
N GLN A 75 -1.73 3.64 5.07
CA GLN A 75 -0.46 4.33 5.29
C GLN A 75 -0.74 5.70 5.86
N GLU A 76 -0.30 5.91 7.11
CA GLU A 76 -0.31 7.24 7.71
C GLU A 76 1.11 7.78 7.73
N PHE A 77 1.23 9.04 7.45
CA PHE A 77 2.49 9.76 7.46
C PHE A 77 2.38 10.94 8.44
N ASP A 78 3.46 11.18 9.17
CA ASP A 78 3.51 12.27 10.16
C ASP A 78 3.58 13.66 9.52
N ILE A 79 3.77 13.71 8.21
CA ILE A 79 3.84 14.96 7.43
C ILE A 79 2.78 14.94 6.34
N PRO A 80 2.12 16.09 6.05
CA PRO A 80 1.22 16.23 4.91
C PRO A 80 1.93 15.89 3.60
N LYS A 81 1.26 15.20 2.70
CA LYS A 81 1.87 14.75 1.43
C LYS A 81 2.43 15.88 0.58
N ARG A 82 1.88 17.09 0.70
CA ARG A 82 2.35 18.27 -0.04
C ARG A 82 3.63 18.86 0.54
N GLU A 83 3.91 18.59 1.80
CA GLU A 83 5.13 19.02 2.50
C GLU A 83 6.25 17.97 2.42
N TRP A 84 5.89 16.74 2.07
CA TRP A 84 6.85 15.66 1.94
C TRP A 84 7.85 15.92 0.80
N ARG A 85 9.14 15.84 1.11
CA ARG A 85 10.25 16.16 0.21
C ARG A 85 11.18 14.96 -0.03
N GLY A 86 10.79 13.79 0.44
CA GLY A 86 11.55 12.57 0.19
C GLY A 86 11.41 12.07 -1.25
N GLY A 87 12.15 11.01 -1.55
CA GLY A 87 12.18 10.40 -2.87
C GLY A 87 13.38 10.85 -3.69
N VAL A 88 13.53 10.19 -4.83
CA VAL A 88 14.62 10.44 -5.77
C VAL A 88 14.04 11.08 -7.03
N GLU A 89 14.83 11.94 -7.64
CA GLU A 89 14.48 12.48 -8.93
C GLU A 89 14.77 11.43 -10.00
N ILE A 90 13.74 11.06 -10.73
CA ILE A 90 13.82 10.09 -11.83
C ILE A 90 13.39 10.80 -13.11
N ASP A 91 14.22 10.72 -14.13
CA ASP A 91 13.93 11.18 -15.48
C ASP A 91 12.85 10.27 -16.13
N CYS A 92 11.62 10.37 -15.58
CA CYS A 92 10.50 9.57 -16.07
C CYS A 92 10.14 9.89 -17.52
N GLU A 93 10.29 11.13 -17.94
CA GLU A 93 9.93 11.55 -19.30
C GLU A 93 10.75 10.81 -20.37
N ALA A 94 12.04 10.64 -20.14
CA ALA A 94 12.91 9.91 -21.05
C ALA A 94 12.81 8.38 -20.91
N ARG A 95 12.21 7.88 -19.82
CA ARG A 95 12.14 6.44 -19.50
C ARG A 95 10.78 5.80 -19.74
N ILE A 96 9.71 6.56 -19.70
CA ILE A 96 8.34 6.09 -19.95
C ILE A 96 8.23 5.30 -21.28
N PRO A 97 8.86 5.72 -22.38
CA PRO A 97 8.79 4.94 -23.62
C PRO A 97 9.36 3.51 -23.52
N LEU A 98 10.18 3.25 -22.52
CA LEU A 98 10.82 1.95 -22.28
C LEU A 98 10.08 1.12 -21.22
N CYS A 99 9.75 1.75 -20.07
CA CYS A 99 9.12 1.05 -18.95
C CYS A 99 7.58 1.12 -18.98
N HIS A 100 6.99 1.87 -19.91
CA HIS A 100 5.54 2.04 -20.07
C HIS A 100 4.83 2.45 -18.78
N ALA A 101 5.50 3.20 -17.91
CA ALA A 101 5.00 3.55 -16.58
C ALA A 101 4.59 2.33 -15.72
N ALA A 102 5.31 1.21 -15.80
CA ALA A 102 5.00 -0.03 -15.09
C ALA A 102 4.72 0.17 -13.59
N CYS A 103 5.36 1.16 -12.95
CA CYS A 103 5.05 1.53 -11.56
C CYS A 103 3.56 1.83 -11.30
N CYS A 104 2.80 2.28 -12.32
CA CYS A 104 1.36 2.51 -12.21
C CYS A 104 0.52 1.22 -12.22
N ARG A 105 1.14 0.05 -12.38
CA ARG A 105 0.50 -1.27 -12.21
C ARG A 105 0.77 -1.87 -10.83
N LEU A 106 1.63 -1.26 -10.03
CA LEU A 106 1.89 -1.69 -8.65
C LEU A 106 0.75 -1.23 -7.73
N GLY A 107 0.47 -2.04 -6.70
CA GLY A 107 -0.48 -1.67 -5.67
C GLY A 107 0.02 -0.47 -4.86
N VAL A 108 -0.84 0.51 -4.63
CA VAL A 108 -0.52 1.71 -3.87
C VAL A 108 -1.53 1.88 -2.74
N GLY A 109 -1.04 1.90 -1.51
CA GLY A 109 -1.84 2.25 -0.33
C GLY A 109 -2.06 3.76 -0.25
N LEU A 110 -3.26 4.14 0.14
CA LEU A 110 -3.66 5.53 0.37
C LEU A 110 -3.65 5.84 1.87
N SER A 111 -3.33 7.08 2.20
CA SER A 111 -3.50 7.63 3.54
C SER A 111 -4.93 8.15 3.75
N THR A 112 -5.27 8.46 5.00
CA THR A 112 -6.52 9.16 5.31
C THR A 112 -6.59 10.54 4.63
N GLU A 113 -5.44 11.22 4.50
CA GLU A 113 -5.34 12.49 3.77
C GLU A 113 -5.76 12.33 2.31
N ASP A 114 -5.23 11.29 1.63
CA ASP A 114 -5.55 11.02 0.23
C ASP A 114 -7.03 10.76 0.00
N VAL A 115 -7.66 9.98 0.87
CA VAL A 115 -9.10 9.67 0.78
C VAL A 115 -9.95 10.91 1.07
N ARG A 116 -9.58 11.73 2.06
CA ARG A 116 -10.31 12.96 2.42
C ARG A 116 -10.21 14.05 1.37
N GLU A 117 -9.11 14.13 0.65
CA GLU A 117 -8.90 15.13 -0.41
C GLU A 117 -9.88 14.91 -1.58
N GLY A 118 -10.36 13.68 -1.79
CA GLY A 118 -11.38 13.34 -2.79
C GLY A 118 -10.91 13.49 -4.25
N ILE A 119 -9.60 13.61 -4.49
CA ILE A 119 -9.01 13.73 -5.83
C ILE A 119 -8.70 12.34 -6.40
N LEU A 120 -8.17 11.47 -5.55
CA LEU A 120 -7.79 10.13 -5.94
C LEU A 120 -9.00 9.20 -5.88
N ARG A 121 -9.18 8.43 -6.93
CA ARG A 121 -10.15 7.35 -6.95
C ARG A 121 -9.56 6.14 -6.23
N TRP A 122 -10.36 5.51 -5.43
CA TRP A 122 -9.99 4.34 -4.64
C TRP A 122 -11.00 3.21 -4.87
N ASP A 123 -10.56 1.99 -4.66
CA ASP A 123 -11.39 0.81 -4.80
C ASP A 123 -12.45 0.78 -3.69
N PRO A 124 -13.76 0.72 -4.01
CA PRO A 124 -14.81 0.59 -2.99
C PRO A 124 -14.68 -0.65 -2.12
N ALA A 125 -14.08 -1.73 -2.63
CA ALA A 125 -13.82 -2.94 -1.86
C ALA A 125 -12.58 -2.79 -0.95
N GLU A 126 -11.64 -1.92 -1.33
CA GLU A 126 -10.41 -1.64 -0.61
C GLU A 126 -10.19 -0.12 -0.48
N PRO A 127 -10.89 0.58 0.43
CA PRO A 127 -10.96 2.05 0.46
C PRO A 127 -9.61 2.76 0.62
N TYR A 128 -8.58 2.06 1.03
CA TYR A 128 -7.21 2.58 1.12
C TYR A 128 -6.29 2.05 0.01
N ALA A 129 -6.84 1.48 -1.05
CA ALA A 129 -6.11 1.10 -2.24
C ALA A 129 -6.46 2.04 -3.40
N LEU A 130 -5.44 2.52 -4.10
CA LEU A 130 -5.62 3.32 -5.30
C LEU A 130 -6.30 2.46 -6.37
N GLU A 131 -7.40 2.97 -6.94
CA GLU A 131 -8.21 2.23 -7.91
C GLU A 131 -7.40 1.89 -9.16
N ARG A 132 -7.61 0.67 -9.64
CA ARG A 132 -7.06 0.16 -10.90
C ARG A 132 -8.18 -0.27 -11.82
N GLY A 133 -7.98 -0.06 -13.11
CA GLY A 133 -8.89 -0.55 -14.13
C GLY A 133 -8.75 -2.07 -14.33
N ASP A 134 -9.66 -2.64 -15.11
CA ASP A 134 -9.66 -4.07 -15.45
C ASP A 134 -8.36 -4.53 -16.13
N ASP A 135 -7.63 -3.60 -16.74
CA ASP A 135 -6.32 -3.81 -17.35
C ASP A 135 -5.15 -3.79 -16.33
N GLY A 136 -5.46 -3.65 -15.05
CA GLY A 136 -4.51 -3.62 -13.95
C GLY A 136 -3.75 -2.31 -13.76
N TRP A 137 -4.01 -1.30 -14.59
CA TRP A 137 -3.37 0.00 -14.48
C TRP A 137 -4.11 0.94 -13.53
N CYS A 138 -3.37 1.85 -12.89
CA CYS A 138 -3.96 2.95 -12.15
C CYS A 138 -4.94 3.74 -13.05
N VAL A 139 -6.13 4.03 -12.55
CA VAL A 139 -7.16 4.78 -13.30
C VAL A 139 -6.75 6.23 -13.61
N HIS A 140 -5.76 6.76 -12.90
CA HIS A 140 -5.19 8.09 -13.14
C HIS A 140 -4.00 8.10 -14.11
N MET A 141 -3.66 6.97 -14.71
CA MET A 141 -2.65 6.91 -15.76
C MET A 141 -3.34 7.00 -17.12
N GLU A 142 -2.97 8.01 -17.90
CA GLU A 142 -3.46 8.18 -19.26
C GLU A 142 -2.79 7.15 -20.19
N ARG A 143 -3.58 6.32 -20.84
CA ARG A 143 -3.08 5.18 -21.64
C ARG A 143 -2.22 5.59 -22.84
N GLY A 144 -2.52 6.72 -23.47
CA GLY A 144 -1.80 7.19 -24.64
C GLY A 144 -0.40 7.73 -24.33
N SER A 145 -0.28 8.53 -23.29
CA SER A 145 0.98 9.18 -22.90
C SER A 145 1.71 8.47 -21.75
N CYS A 146 1.07 7.51 -21.09
CA CYS A 146 1.53 6.86 -19.86
C CYS A 146 1.83 7.86 -18.73
N ARG A 147 1.20 9.04 -18.75
CA ARG A 147 1.40 10.10 -17.74
C ARG A 147 0.32 10.05 -16.66
N CYS A 148 0.70 10.46 -15.47
CA CYS A 148 -0.23 10.58 -14.35
C CYS A 148 -1.05 11.87 -14.48
N THR A 149 -2.38 11.77 -14.57
CA THR A 149 -3.30 12.91 -14.69
C THR A 149 -3.47 13.69 -13.38
N VAL A 150 -3.07 13.10 -12.25
CA VAL A 150 -3.14 13.69 -10.91
C VAL A 150 -1.75 13.84 -10.27
N TYR A 151 -0.74 14.19 -11.08
CA TYR A 151 0.66 14.17 -10.69
C TYR A 151 0.94 14.93 -9.38
N ASP A 152 0.35 16.11 -9.21
CA ASP A 152 0.53 16.95 -8.02
C ASP A 152 -0.22 16.44 -6.79
N ALA A 153 -1.25 15.62 -7.01
CA ALA A 153 -2.04 15.01 -5.95
C ALA A 153 -1.61 13.58 -5.62
N ARG A 154 -0.50 13.08 -6.19
CA ARG A 154 -0.01 11.72 -5.93
C ARG A 154 0.15 11.44 -4.44
N PRO A 155 -0.21 10.23 -3.98
CA PRO A 155 0.09 9.80 -2.62
C PRO A 155 1.59 9.67 -2.38
N ILE A 156 2.03 9.74 -1.13
CA ILE A 156 3.45 9.65 -0.76
C ILE A 156 4.13 8.42 -1.34
N PRO A 157 3.53 7.21 -1.35
CA PRO A 157 4.17 6.05 -1.99
C PRO A 157 4.49 6.25 -3.47
N CYS A 158 3.63 6.95 -4.21
CA CYS A 158 3.90 7.27 -5.61
C CYS A 158 4.98 8.34 -5.78
N ARG A 159 5.07 9.29 -4.83
CA ARG A 159 6.09 10.35 -4.84
C ARG A 159 7.48 9.80 -4.50
N GLY A 160 7.51 8.85 -3.56
CA GLY A 160 8.74 8.26 -3.04
C GLY A 160 9.18 6.98 -3.73
N PHE A 161 8.45 6.52 -4.73
CA PHE A 161 8.80 5.27 -5.38
C PHE A 161 10.09 5.39 -6.18
N ASP A 162 11.08 4.61 -5.76
CA ASP A 162 12.36 4.51 -6.45
C ASP A 162 12.37 3.22 -7.30
N CYS A 163 12.24 3.38 -8.60
CA CYS A 163 12.23 2.24 -9.52
C CYS A 163 13.63 1.81 -9.98
N ARG A 164 14.69 2.52 -9.59
CA ARG A 164 16.05 2.28 -10.12
C ARG A 164 16.56 0.88 -9.81
N GLU A 165 16.26 0.40 -8.60
CA GLU A 165 16.68 -0.94 -8.15
C GLU A 165 15.54 -1.98 -8.23
N ASP A 166 14.37 -1.59 -8.72
CA ASP A 166 13.25 -2.52 -8.87
C ASP A 166 13.43 -3.38 -10.13
N ARG A 167 13.94 -4.59 -9.93
CA ARG A 167 14.21 -5.53 -11.02
C ARG A 167 12.95 -6.02 -11.75
N ARG A 168 11.79 -5.80 -11.20
CA ARG A 168 10.54 -6.04 -11.91
C ARG A 168 10.37 -5.06 -13.07
N ILE A 169 10.96 -3.84 -12.96
CA ILE A 169 10.85 -2.77 -13.94
C ILE A 169 12.14 -2.64 -14.77
N TRP A 170 13.30 -2.69 -14.13
CA TRP A 170 14.59 -2.49 -14.78
C TRP A 170 15.55 -3.64 -14.51
N LEU A 171 16.09 -4.21 -15.55
CA LEU A 171 17.26 -5.10 -15.43
C LEU A 171 18.54 -4.29 -15.23
N ASP A 172 18.64 -3.15 -15.91
CA ASP A 172 19.69 -2.17 -15.77
C ASP A 172 19.09 -0.76 -15.96
N PHE A 173 18.98 -0.01 -14.87
CA PHE A 173 18.40 1.32 -14.91
C PHE A 173 19.31 2.32 -15.64
N GLU A 174 20.61 2.32 -15.36
CA GLU A 174 21.56 3.24 -15.98
C GLU A 174 21.73 2.92 -17.47
N GLY A 175 21.83 1.65 -17.81
CA GLY A 175 21.88 1.18 -19.20
C GLY A 175 20.55 1.29 -19.95
N ARG A 176 19.47 1.74 -19.31
CA ARG A 176 18.12 1.86 -19.86
C ARG A 176 17.57 0.54 -20.40
N VAL A 177 17.86 -0.56 -19.71
CA VAL A 177 17.37 -1.90 -20.08
C VAL A 177 16.16 -2.24 -19.21
N PRO A 178 14.93 -2.11 -19.71
CA PRO A 178 13.75 -2.49 -18.97
C PRO A 178 13.67 -4.01 -18.84
N ASN A 179 12.97 -4.49 -17.83
CA ASN A 179 12.59 -5.89 -17.76
C ASN A 179 11.58 -6.18 -18.88
N PRO A 180 11.84 -7.14 -19.79
CA PRO A 180 10.90 -7.45 -20.87
C PRO A 180 9.48 -7.79 -20.40
N ALA A 181 9.36 -8.31 -19.19
CA ALA A 181 8.07 -8.66 -18.61
C ALA A 181 7.15 -7.46 -18.38
N VAL A 182 7.64 -6.21 -18.35
CA VAL A 182 6.78 -5.03 -18.13
C VAL A 182 5.69 -4.85 -19.21
N THR A 183 5.85 -5.49 -20.36
CA THR A 183 4.87 -5.50 -21.45
C THR A 183 3.87 -6.64 -21.34
N ASP A 184 4.09 -7.59 -20.43
CA ASP A 184 3.18 -8.71 -20.22
C ASP A 184 1.85 -8.21 -19.63
N PRO A 185 0.69 -8.62 -20.17
CA PRO A 185 -0.60 -8.27 -19.62
C PRO A 185 -0.78 -8.66 -18.14
N ASP A 186 -0.16 -9.74 -17.71
CA ASP A 186 -0.24 -10.23 -16.33
C ASP A 186 0.84 -9.68 -15.39
N TRP A 187 1.70 -8.80 -15.87
CA TRP A 187 2.70 -8.15 -15.01
C TRP A 187 2.00 -7.37 -13.87
N PRO A 188 2.49 -7.34 -12.62
CA PRO A 188 3.70 -8.01 -12.14
C PRO A 188 3.52 -9.49 -11.72
N ARG A 189 2.30 -10.03 -11.77
CA ARG A 189 1.99 -11.40 -11.33
C ARG A 189 2.73 -12.49 -12.08
N CYS A 190 3.03 -12.25 -13.35
CA CYS A 190 3.82 -13.19 -14.17
C CYS A 190 5.24 -13.43 -13.60
N LEU A 191 5.75 -12.53 -12.74
CA LEU A 191 7.07 -12.67 -12.11
C LEU A 191 7.02 -13.50 -10.83
N GLU A 192 5.84 -13.75 -10.27
CA GLU A 192 5.62 -14.52 -9.04
C GLU A 192 5.44 -16.03 -9.33
N ALA A 193 5.21 -16.38 -10.58
CA ALA A 193 5.12 -17.74 -11.04
C ALA A 193 6.54 -18.32 -11.22
N GLU A 194 7.21 -18.70 -10.11
CA GLU A 194 8.35 -19.59 -10.22
C GLU A 194 7.86 -20.94 -10.78
N PRO A 195 8.59 -21.52 -11.75
CA PRO A 195 8.24 -22.84 -12.24
C PRO A 195 8.40 -23.87 -11.12
N ALA A 196 7.33 -24.64 -10.91
CA ALA A 196 7.28 -25.79 -10.00
C ALA A 196 8.31 -26.86 -10.40
#